data_6142d5bbd884563ee1d322d799175894
#
_entry.id   6142d5bbd884563ee1d322d799175894
#
_cell.length_a   1.000
_cell.length_b   1.000
_cell.length_c   1.000
_cell.angle_alpha   90.00
_cell.angle_beta   90.00
_cell.angle_gamma   90.00
#
_symmetry.space_group_name_H-M   'P 1'
#
loop_
_entity.id
_entity.type
_entity.pdbx_description
1 polymer ?
#
loop_
_entity_poly.entity_id
_entity_poly.type
_entity_poly.pdbx_seq_one_letter_code
_entity_poly.pdbx_strand_id
1 'polypeptide(L)'
;MASAAEQLASNLNFSTFAKAEDLKKRLWFTLAALLVYRLGTHIPLPGLNPEAYAQAFRGQANGILGLFNMFAGGAVERMAIFALGIMPYISASIIVQLMTSVVPSLEALKKEGEAGRKIINQYTRYGTVLLGTLQAYGIAVGLESGNGLVVDPGMFFRVSTVITLLGGTMFLMWLGEQITSRGIGNGISLIIFAGIAAGLPKALAGTLELGRTGALSTPLILMVVIVAIGVIALIVFVERAQRRLLIQYPKRQVGNRMFQGDTSHLPLKLNTAGVIPAIFASSLLLLPATAAGFAGNTNLPTWATSIIASLQHGQPLFMALYGLLIAFFYTAIVFNPKDTADNLKKHGGFIPGIRPGERTAEYIDYVLTRITVVGAIYLVFVCILPETLIARTGIPLALGGTSLLIVVSVTLDTVAQIQGHLIAQQYEGLIKKSKLRGGKRGR
;
A
#
# COMPACT_ATOMS: atom_id res chain seq x y z
N MET A 1 -31.64 4.01 -8.86
CA MET A 1 -31.20 4.92 -9.94
C MET A 1 -29.71 5.15 -9.74
N ALA A 2 -28.90 4.89 -10.75
CA ALA A 2 -27.47 5.20 -10.71
C ALA A 2 -27.31 6.72 -10.52
N SER A 3 -26.37 7.15 -9.67
CA SER A 3 -26.11 8.56 -9.46
C SER A 3 -25.63 9.20 -10.78
N ALA A 4 -25.87 10.52 -10.96
CA ALA A 4 -25.40 11.23 -12.15
C ALA A 4 -23.88 11.04 -12.38
N ALA A 5 -23.11 10.83 -11.31
CA ALA A 5 -21.69 10.51 -11.38
C ALA A 5 -21.41 9.09 -11.91
N GLU A 6 -22.26 8.10 -11.61
CA GLU A 6 -22.15 6.75 -12.19
C GLU A 6 -22.53 6.71 -13.67
N GLN A 7 -23.52 7.51 -14.09
CA GLN A 7 -23.86 7.67 -15.49
C GLN A 7 -22.80 8.43 -16.28
N LEU A 8 -22.15 9.43 -15.68
CA LEU A 8 -21.00 10.12 -16.27
C LEU A 8 -19.78 9.19 -16.37
N ALA A 9 -19.54 8.34 -15.37
CA ALA A 9 -18.45 7.37 -15.39
C ALA A 9 -18.65 6.28 -16.46
N SER A 10 -19.88 5.86 -16.72
CA SER A 10 -20.18 4.88 -17.78
C SER A 10 -20.00 5.44 -19.21
N ASN A 11 -20.05 6.76 -19.36
CA ASN A 11 -19.88 7.47 -20.63
C ASN A 11 -18.44 7.98 -20.88
N LEU A 12 -17.46 7.51 -20.10
CA LEU A 12 -16.04 7.85 -20.30
C LEU A 12 -15.51 7.19 -21.58
N ASN A 13 -15.73 7.82 -22.72
CA ASN A 13 -15.16 7.40 -23.98
C ASN A 13 -13.66 7.72 -24.07
N PHE A 14 -12.90 6.87 -24.74
CA PHE A 14 -11.46 7.05 -25.02
C PHE A 14 -11.17 8.43 -25.67
N SER A 15 -12.13 9.03 -26.34
CA SER A 15 -12.03 10.37 -26.94
C SER A 15 -11.91 11.50 -25.89
N THR A 16 -12.50 11.36 -24.71
CA THR A 16 -12.36 12.32 -23.60
C THR A 16 -10.99 12.24 -22.94
N PHE A 17 -10.45 11.04 -22.81
CA PHE A 17 -9.07 10.83 -22.36
C PHE A 17 -8.05 11.46 -23.31
N ALA A 18 -8.31 11.38 -24.62
CA ALA A 18 -7.42 11.98 -25.62
C ALA A 18 -7.32 13.51 -25.53
N LYS A 19 -8.34 14.19 -24.98
CA LYS A 19 -8.41 15.66 -24.84
C LYS A 19 -7.88 16.17 -23.50
N ALA A 20 -7.55 15.28 -22.55
CA ALA A 20 -7.13 15.62 -21.18
C ALA A 20 -5.60 15.80 -21.11
N GLU A 21 -5.07 16.95 -21.50
CA GLU A 21 -3.62 17.19 -21.54
C GLU A 21 -2.95 17.11 -20.18
N ASP A 22 -3.56 17.67 -19.13
CA ASP A 22 -3.02 17.64 -17.77
C ASP A 22 -2.96 16.21 -17.23
N LEU A 23 -3.99 15.40 -17.48
CA LEU A 23 -4.01 14.00 -17.08
C LEU A 23 -2.92 13.20 -17.79
N LYS A 24 -2.70 13.46 -19.09
CA LYS A 24 -1.60 12.83 -19.84
C LYS A 24 -0.24 13.18 -19.26
N LYS A 25 0.01 14.45 -18.95
CA LYS A 25 1.28 14.89 -18.33
C LYS A 25 1.51 14.18 -17.00
N ARG A 26 0.51 14.09 -16.14
CA ARG A 26 0.58 13.38 -14.86
C ARG A 26 0.83 11.88 -15.05
N LEU A 27 0.14 11.24 -16.01
CA LEU A 27 0.33 9.83 -16.31
C LEU A 27 1.73 9.54 -16.83
N TRP A 28 2.22 10.34 -17.80
CA TRP A 28 3.57 10.21 -18.32
C TRP A 28 4.64 10.43 -17.26
N PHE A 29 4.43 11.40 -16.35
CA PHE A 29 5.31 11.61 -15.22
C PHE A 29 5.36 10.37 -14.29
N THR A 30 4.19 9.79 -13.98
CA THR A 30 4.12 8.58 -13.15
C THR A 30 4.84 7.41 -13.83
N LEU A 31 4.60 7.18 -15.13
CA LEU A 31 5.26 6.12 -15.88
C LEU A 31 6.79 6.33 -15.95
N ALA A 32 7.25 7.55 -16.21
CA ALA A 32 8.68 7.88 -16.22
C ALA A 32 9.33 7.64 -14.84
N ALA A 33 8.66 8.03 -13.75
CA ALA A 33 9.15 7.79 -12.40
C ALA A 33 9.24 6.29 -12.06
N LEU A 34 8.25 5.48 -12.48
CA LEU A 34 8.29 4.03 -12.31
C LEU A 34 9.39 3.38 -13.15
N LEU A 35 9.67 3.92 -14.34
CA LEU A 35 10.79 3.47 -15.16
C LEU A 35 12.14 3.75 -14.47
N VAL A 36 12.34 4.95 -13.89
CA VAL A 36 13.53 5.28 -13.10
C VAL A 36 13.68 4.32 -11.91
N TYR A 37 12.58 4.06 -11.18
CA TYR A 37 12.58 3.04 -10.13
C TYR A 37 13.06 1.69 -10.67
N ARG A 38 12.52 1.25 -11.79
CA ARG A 38 12.87 -0.06 -12.37
C ARG A 38 14.32 -0.13 -12.80
N LEU A 39 14.88 0.92 -13.39
CA LEU A 39 16.30 0.98 -13.73
C LEU A 39 17.19 0.83 -12.49
N GLY A 40 16.89 1.54 -11.41
CA GLY A 40 17.67 1.45 -10.17
C GLY A 40 17.64 0.08 -9.50
N THR A 41 16.60 -0.75 -9.72
CA THR A 41 16.56 -2.12 -9.22
C THR A 41 17.55 -3.07 -9.94
N HIS A 42 18.21 -2.62 -11.01
CA HIS A 42 19.17 -3.39 -11.78
C HIS A 42 20.63 -2.91 -11.58
N ILE A 43 20.84 -1.81 -10.89
CA ILE A 43 22.19 -1.28 -10.60
C ILE A 43 22.73 -2.00 -9.36
N PRO A 44 23.76 -2.89 -9.49
CA PRO A 44 24.27 -3.65 -8.36
C PRO A 44 25.02 -2.74 -7.37
N LEU A 45 25.11 -3.22 -6.13
CA LEU A 45 25.88 -2.56 -5.07
C LEU A 45 27.38 -2.64 -5.39
N PRO A 46 28.16 -1.55 -5.26
CA PRO A 46 29.60 -1.59 -5.49
C PRO A 46 30.31 -2.47 -4.46
N GLY A 47 31.33 -3.21 -4.91
CA GLY A 47 32.17 -4.09 -4.07
C GLY A 47 31.57 -5.47 -3.77
N LEU A 48 30.45 -5.83 -4.38
CA LEU A 48 29.84 -7.14 -4.28
C LEU A 48 30.13 -8.00 -5.52
N ASN A 49 30.30 -9.33 -5.33
CA ASN A 49 30.34 -10.28 -6.45
C ASN A 49 28.90 -10.69 -6.80
N PRO A 50 28.33 -10.25 -7.97
CA PRO A 50 26.92 -10.49 -8.28
C PRO A 50 26.59 -11.98 -8.47
N GLU A 51 27.54 -12.75 -9.02
CA GLU A 51 27.32 -14.18 -9.32
C GLU A 51 27.29 -15.02 -8.05
N ALA A 52 28.26 -14.80 -7.15
CA ALA A 52 28.33 -15.47 -5.85
C ALA A 52 27.10 -15.14 -5.00
N TYR A 53 26.67 -13.88 -5.01
CA TYR A 53 25.48 -13.43 -4.28
C TYR A 53 24.21 -14.08 -4.83
N ALA A 54 24.03 -14.11 -6.15
CA ALA A 54 22.84 -14.70 -6.78
C ALA A 54 22.72 -16.21 -6.47
N GLN A 55 23.83 -16.93 -6.39
CA GLN A 55 23.86 -18.34 -6.00
C GLN A 55 23.48 -18.52 -4.51
N ALA A 56 24.02 -17.72 -3.62
CA ALA A 56 23.69 -17.73 -2.19
C ALA A 56 22.21 -17.39 -1.94
N PHE A 57 21.68 -16.41 -2.67
CA PHE A 57 20.28 -15.99 -2.55
C PHE A 57 19.30 -17.08 -2.99
N ARG A 58 19.62 -17.87 -4.04
CA ARG A 58 18.74 -18.96 -4.52
C ARG A 58 18.46 -20.01 -3.44
N GLY A 59 19.42 -20.27 -2.57
CA GLY A 59 19.24 -21.18 -1.43
C GLY A 59 18.28 -20.67 -0.35
N GLN A 60 18.07 -19.36 -0.27
CA GLN A 60 17.23 -18.70 0.73
C GLN A 60 15.98 -18.02 0.17
N ALA A 61 15.74 -18.16 -1.14
CA ALA A 61 14.66 -17.47 -1.86
C ALA A 61 13.24 -17.83 -1.38
N ASN A 62 13.07 -19.00 -0.76
CA ASN A 62 11.77 -19.47 -0.25
C ASN A 62 11.45 -18.96 1.17
N GLY A 63 12.36 -18.21 1.79
CA GLY A 63 12.19 -17.66 3.13
C GLY A 63 11.73 -16.20 3.14
N ILE A 64 11.99 -15.56 4.27
CA ILE A 64 11.67 -14.13 4.51
C ILE A 64 12.36 -13.20 3.51
N LEU A 65 13.58 -13.55 3.05
CA LEU A 65 14.30 -12.82 2.01
C LEU A 65 13.54 -12.82 0.67
N GLY A 66 12.80 -13.87 0.35
CA GLY A 66 11.96 -13.92 -0.85
C GLY A 66 10.80 -12.94 -0.79
N LEU A 67 10.13 -12.79 0.37
CA LEU A 67 9.11 -11.76 0.57
C LEU A 67 9.70 -10.36 0.43
N PHE A 68 10.84 -10.12 1.06
CA PHE A 68 11.53 -8.84 0.97
C PHE A 68 11.89 -8.51 -0.49
N ASN A 69 12.38 -9.49 -1.23
CA ASN A 69 12.70 -9.37 -2.66
C ASN A 69 11.47 -9.02 -3.51
N MET A 70 10.31 -9.57 -3.17
CA MET A 70 9.06 -9.30 -3.86
C MET A 70 8.64 -7.82 -3.70
N PHE A 71 8.69 -7.28 -2.48
CA PHE A 71 8.39 -5.86 -2.21
C PHE A 71 9.43 -4.91 -2.81
N ALA A 72 10.70 -5.33 -2.86
CA ALA A 72 11.79 -4.57 -3.48
C ALA A 72 11.87 -4.73 -5.01
N GLY A 73 10.94 -5.46 -5.63
CA GLY A 73 10.88 -5.62 -7.09
C GLY A 73 12.05 -6.41 -7.71
N GLY A 74 12.60 -7.38 -6.97
CA GLY A 74 13.75 -8.17 -7.39
C GLY A 74 15.10 -7.50 -7.12
N ALA A 75 15.12 -6.35 -6.44
CA ALA A 75 16.35 -5.64 -6.12
C ALA A 75 17.21 -6.38 -5.09
N VAL A 76 16.59 -7.16 -4.18
CA VAL A 76 17.33 -7.96 -3.19
C VAL A 76 18.06 -9.13 -3.84
N GLU A 77 17.43 -9.82 -4.80
CA GLU A 77 18.04 -10.93 -5.55
C GLU A 77 19.33 -10.52 -6.26
N ARG A 78 19.42 -9.26 -6.67
CA ARG A 78 20.58 -8.68 -7.37
C ARG A 78 21.47 -7.85 -6.45
N MET A 79 21.06 -7.67 -5.22
CA MET A 79 21.65 -6.72 -4.27
C MET A 79 21.87 -5.35 -4.92
N ALA A 80 20.81 -4.79 -5.45
CA ALA A 80 20.82 -3.50 -6.13
C ALA A 80 20.82 -2.34 -5.11
N ILE A 81 21.07 -1.12 -5.60
CA ILE A 81 21.04 0.11 -4.77
C ILE A 81 19.70 0.32 -4.07
N PHE A 82 18.61 -0.24 -4.61
CA PHE A 82 17.27 -0.21 -4.02
C PHE A 82 16.91 -1.50 -3.27
N ALA A 83 17.90 -2.28 -2.82
CA ALA A 83 17.64 -3.55 -2.12
C ALA A 83 16.83 -3.36 -0.82
N LEU A 84 17.04 -2.30 -0.05
CA LEU A 84 16.18 -1.95 1.08
C LEU A 84 14.77 -1.51 0.69
N GLY A 85 14.57 -1.06 -0.56
CA GLY A 85 13.29 -0.57 -1.04
C GLY A 85 12.73 0.58 -0.21
N ILE A 86 11.42 0.60 -0.05
CA ILE A 86 10.68 1.59 0.77
C ILE A 86 10.43 1.07 2.20
N MET A 87 10.87 -0.15 2.55
CA MET A 87 10.55 -0.79 3.83
C MET A 87 10.96 0.03 5.05
N PRO A 88 12.16 0.66 5.14
CA PRO A 88 12.51 1.49 6.29
C PRO A 88 11.56 2.67 6.49
N TYR A 89 11.08 3.26 5.39
CA TYR A 89 10.11 4.35 5.44
C TYR A 89 8.74 3.87 5.94
N ILE A 90 8.27 2.70 5.48
CA ILE A 90 7.01 2.13 5.93
C ILE A 90 7.08 1.87 7.43
N SER A 91 8.14 1.21 7.91
CA SER A 91 8.35 0.92 9.33
C SER A 91 8.40 2.20 10.17
N ALA A 92 9.13 3.23 9.73
CA ALA A 92 9.18 4.52 10.40
C ALA A 92 7.80 5.21 10.43
N SER A 93 7.06 5.16 9.33
CA SER A 93 5.72 5.74 9.23
C SER A 93 4.74 5.06 10.19
N ILE A 94 4.82 3.73 10.33
CA ILE A 94 4.01 2.96 11.27
C ILE A 94 4.31 3.40 12.70
N ILE A 95 5.60 3.42 13.07
CA ILE A 95 6.03 3.78 14.42
C ILE A 95 5.55 5.20 14.76
N VAL A 96 5.77 6.16 13.87
CA VAL A 96 5.33 7.55 14.08
C VAL A 96 3.81 7.64 14.16
N GLN A 97 3.07 6.92 13.32
CA GLN A 97 1.61 6.91 13.33
C GLN A 97 1.04 6.31 14.62
N LEU A 98 1.64 5.23 15.14
CA LEU A 98 1.28 4.66 16.44
C LEU A 98 1.63 5.64 17.57
N MET A 99 2.78 6.29 17.52
CA MET A 99 3.17 7.31 18.50
C MET A 99 2.22 8.50 18.50
N THR A 100 1.64 8.90 17.36
CA THR A 100 0.63 9.99 17.34
C THR A 100 -0.67 9.62 18.08
N SER A 101 -0.95 8.36 18.32
CA SER A 101 -2.12 7.92 19.11
C SER A 101 -1.81 7.76 20.60
N VAL A 102 -0.54 7.62 20.97
CA VAL A 102 -0.10 7.36 22.35
C VAL A 102 0.47 8.61 23.01
N VAL A 103 1.18 9.45 22.27
CA VAL A 103 1.89 10.63 22.78
C VAL A 103 1.03 11.88 22.60
N PRO A 104 0.57 12.55 23.69
CA PRO A 104 -0.34 13.69 23.62
C PRO A 104 0.19 14.87 22.79
N SER A 105 1.52 15.11 22.80
CA SER A 105 2.14 16.19 22.01
C SER A 105 2.02 15.93 20.49
N LEU A 106 2.16 14.69 20.05
CA LEU A 106 2.01 14.31 18.65
C LEU A 106 0.53 14.28 18.22
N GLU A 107 -0.37 13.92 19.14
CA GLU A 107 -1.81 14.01 18.90
C GLU A 107 -2.24 15.48 18.69
N ALA A 108 -1.71 16.41 19.49
CA ALA A 108 -1.94 17.85 19.32
C ALA A 108 -1.49 18.33 17.93
N LEU A 109 -0.28 17.95 17.49
CA LEU A 109 0.21 18.26 16.14
C LEU A 109 -0.71 17.68 15.04
N LYS A 110 -1.25 16.47 15.22
CA LYS A 110 -2.19 15.89 14.26
C LYS A 110 -3.47 16.73 14.14
N LYS A 111 -3.92 17.38 15.22
CA LYS A 111 -5.11 18.24 15.24
C LYS A 111 -4.86 19.63 14.61
N GLU A 112 -3.60 20.08 14.50
CA GLU A 112 -3.23 21.34 13.83
C GLU A 112 -3.41 21.33 12.30
N GLY A 113 -3.79 20.19 11.71
CA GLY A 113 -4.06 20.06 10.29
C GLY A 113 -2.80 19.96 9.43
N GLU A 114 -2.67 20.78 8.37
CA GLU A 114 -1.57 20.67 7.41
C GLU A 114 -0.20 21.01 7.97
N ALA A 115 -0.13 21.99 8.88
CA ALA A 115 1.13 22.39 9.51
C ALA A 115 1.70 21.26 10.39
N GLY A 116 0.86 20.65 11.21
CA GLY A 116 1.26 19.53 12.04
C GLY A 116 1.62 18.27 11.23
N ARG A 117 0.91 18.01 10.12
CA ARG A 117 1.26 16.92 9.22
C ARG A 117 2.66 17.06 8.62
N LYS A 118 3.10 18.27 8.29
CA LYS A 118 4.47 18.51 7.79
C LYS A 118 5.51 18.10 8.82
N ILE A 119 5.29 18.42 10.09
CA ILE A 119 6.20 18.06 11.20
C ILE A 119 6.21 16.55 11.42
N ILE A 120 5.04 15.89 11.41
CA ILE A 120 4.93 14.44 11.53
C ILE A 120 5.66 13.74 10.37
N ASN A 121 5.54 14.25 9.15
CA ASN A 121 6.29 13.73 8.00
C ASN A 121 7.81 13.92 8.16
N GLN A 122 8.28 15.02 8.77
CA GLN A 122 9.69 15.19 9.10
C GLN A 122 10.19 14.14 10.09
N TYR A 123 9.43 13.86 11.15
CA TYR A 123 9.78 12.80 12.09
C TYR A 123 9.84 11.42 11.41
N THR A 124 8.91 11.16 10.50
CA THR A 124 8.94 9.93 9.69
C THR A 124 10.22 9.84 8.84
N ARG A 125 10.66 10.94 8.22
CA ARG A 125 11.94 10.98 7.46
C ARG A 125 13.15 10.73 8.35
N TYR A 126 13.22 11.33 9.54
CA TYR A 126 14.31 11.06 10.49
C TYR A 126 14.30 9.61 10.97
N GLY A 127 13.12 9.07 11.27
CA GLY A 127 12.95 7.65 11.61
C GLY A 127 13.39 6.73 10.47
N THR A 128 13.12 7.11 9.22
CA THR A 128 13.56 6.36 8.03
C THR A 128 15.08 6.34 7.91
N VAL A 129 15.74 7.46 8.15
CA VAL A 129 17.21 7.54 8.13
C VAL A 129 17.81 6.64 9.22
N LEU A 130 17.27 6.71 10.43
CA LEU A 130 17.73 5.90 11.55
C LEU A 130 17.57 4.40 11.27
N LEU A 131 16.36 3.97 10.92
CA LEU A 131 16.07 2.55 10.65
C LEU A 131 16.80 2.06 9.41
N GLY A 132 16.86 2.87 8.35
CA GLY A 132 17.57 2.55 7.13
C GLY A 132 19.07 2.37 7.34
N THR A 133 19.69 3.22 8.18
CA THR A 133 21.10 3.09 8.52
C THR A 133 21.38 1.80 9.31
N LEU A 134 20.53 1.48 10.29
CA LEU A 134 20.68 0.24 11.07
C LEU A 134 20.51 -0.99 10.18
N GLN A 135 19.50 -1.01 9.32
CA GLN A 135 19.25 -2.12 8.39
C GLN A 135 20.38 -2.25 7.35
N ALA A 136 20.83 -1.13 6.77
CA ALA A 136 21.93 -1.14 5.80
C ALA A 136 23.24 -1.63 6.42
N TYR A 137 23.55 -1.20 7.65
CA TYR A 137 24.73 -1.68 8.37
C TYR A 137 24.65 -3.19 8.65
N GLY A 138 23.50 -3.67 9.08
CA GLY A 138 23.30 -5.09 9.30
C GLY A 138 23.44 -5.92 8.02
N ILE A 139 22.91 -5.45 6.89
CA ILE A 139 23.11 -6.09 5.58
C ILE A 139 24.59 -6.11 5.21
N ALA A 140 25.34 -5.00 5.42
CA ALA A 140 26.76 -4.94 5.12
C ALA A 140 27.57 -5.98 5.92
N VAL A 141 27.31 -6.08 7.23
CA VAL A 141 27.94 -7.09 8.10
C VAL A 141 27.54 -8.52 7.70
N GLY A 142 26.26 -8.74 7.37
CA GLY A 142 25.77 -10.03 6.90
C GLY A 142 26.42 -10.48 5.58
N LEU A 143 26.65 -9.55 4.66
CA LEU A 143 27.34 -9.83 3.39
C LEU A 143 28.83 -10.16 3.59
N GLU A 144 29.49 -9.48 4.51
CA GLU A 144 30.90 -9.79 4.83
C GLU A 144 31.09 -11.16 5.51
N SER A 145 30.09 -11.62 6.27
CA SER A 145 30.14 -12.94 6.91
C SER A 145 30.02 -14.10 5.91
N GLY A 146 29.52 -13.81 4.69
CA GLY A 146 29.39 -14.79 3.61
C GLY A 146 30.69 -14.95 2.81
N ASN A 147 31.21 -16.18 2.75
CA ASN A 147 32.47 -16.48 2.05
C ASN A 147 32.39 -16.10 0.56
N GLY A 148 33.24 -15.17 0.13
CA GLY A 148 33.41 -14.79 -1.28
C GLY A 148 32.30 -13.91 -1.87
N LEU A 149 31.38 -13.38 -1.06
CA LEU A 149 30.35 -12.47 -1.50
C LEU A 149 30.86 -11.06 -1.75
N VAL A 150 31.81 -10.61 -0.94
CA VAL A 150 32.43 -9.28 -0.99
C VAL A 150 33.86 -9.39 -1.57
N VAL A 151 34.20 -8.49 -2.49
CA VAL A 151 35.53 -8.48 -3.12
C VAL A 151 36.60 -8.07 -2.11
N ASP A 152 36.37 -6.95 -1.41
CA ASP A 152 37.29 -6.40 -0.40
C ASP A 152 36.50 -6.15 0.90
N PRO A 153 36.46 -7.12 1.85
CA PRO A 153 35.81 -6.93 3.13
C PRO A 153 36.55 -5.89 3.99
N GLY A 154 35.81 -4.98 4.62
CA GLY A 154 36.40 -3.97 5.49
C GLY A 154 35.50 -2.77 5.76
N MET A 155 36.01 -1.82 6.54
CA MET A 155 35.27 -0.63 6.96
C MET A 155 34.80 0.20 5.75
N PHE A 156 35.60 0.24 4.69
CA PHE A 156 35.24 0.96 3.46
C PHE A 156 34.00 0.37 2.80
N PHE A 157 33.92 -0.96 2.68
CA PHE A 157 32.76 -1.65 2.14
C PHE A 157 31.50 -1.39 2.99
N ARG A 158 31.61 -1.45 4.32
CA ARG A 158 30.46 -1.19 5.22
C ARG A 158 29.93 0.22 5.06
N VAL A 159 30.81 1.22 5.07
CA VAL A 159 30.41 2.62 4.93
C VAL A 159 29.82 2.89 3.54
N SER A 160 30.46 2.38 2.49
CA SER A 160 29.97 2.50 1.10
C SER A 160 28.58 1.87 0.93
N THR A 161 28.39 0.67 1.47
CA THR A 161 27.11 -0.06 1.44
C THR A 161 26.00 0.71 2.18
N VAL A 162 26.30 1.21 3.39
CA VAL A 162 25.33 1.98 4.17
C VAL A 162 24.92 3.24 3.43
N ILE A 163 25.87 4.01 2.90
CA ILE A 163 25.56 5.24 2.17
C ILE A 163 24.75 4.93 0.91
N THR A 164 25.11 3.90 0.18
CA THR A 164 24.42 3.53 -1.07
C THR A 164 22.99 3.07 -0.83
N LEU A 165 22.78 2.16 0.12
CA LEU A 165 21.45 1.64 0.44
C LEU A 165 20.54 2.70 1.07
N LEU A 166 21.08 3.52 1.98
CA LEU A 166 20.35 4.63 2.59
C LEU A 166 19.99 5.68 1.53
N GLY A 167 20.96 6.05 0.67
CA GLY A 167 20.72 6.96 -0.44
C GLY A 167 19.63 6.44 -1.38
N GLY A 168 19.63 5.14 -1.69
CA GLY A 168 18.60 4.48 -2.49
C GLY A 168 17.21 4.59 -1.84
N THR A 169 17.11 4.30 -0.54
CA THR A 169 15.84 4.41 0.20
C THR A 169 15.31 5.85 0.24
N MET A 170 16.19 6.82 0.52
CA MET A 170 15.82 8.24 0.55
C MET A 170 15.39 8.74 -0.83
N PHE A 171 16.05 8.28 -1.89
CA PHE A 171 15.66 8.58 -3.26
C PHE A 171 14.28 8.01 -3.60
N LEU A 172 14.00 6.75 -3.21
CA LEU A 172 12.69 6.14 -3.44
C LEU A 172 11.57 6.84 -2.66
N MET A 173 11.85 7.26 -1.44
CA MET A 173 10.91 8.07 -0.65
C MET A 173 10.59 9.38 -1.36
N TRP A 174 11.64 10.12 -1.79
CA TRP A 174 11.48 11.36 -2.55
C TRP A 174 10.72 11.12 -3.86
N LEU A 175 11.05 10.05 -4.59
CA LEU A 175 10.36 9.69 -5.84
C LEU A 175 8.87 9.41 -5.60
N GLY A 176 8.53 8.69 -4.52
CA GLY A 176 7.16 8.42 -4.10
C GLY A 176 6.39 9.72 -3.78
N GLU A 177 7.03 10.68 -3.09
CA GLU A 177 6.45 11.99 -2.82
C GLU A 177 6.23 12.81 -4.12
N GLN A 178 7.17 12.75 -5.07
CA GLN A 178 7.01 13.41 -6.37
C GLN A 178 5.86 12.79 -7.19
N ILE A 179 5.72 11.47 -7.20
CA ILE A 179 4.59 10.80 -7.87
C ILE A 179 3.27 11.25 -7.23
N THR A 180 3.19 11.29 -5.90
CA THR A 180 1.98 11.70 -5.18
C THR A 180 1.60 13.16 -5.47
N SER A 181 2.58 14.06 -5.57
CA SER A 181 2.33 15.50 -5.77
C SER A 181 2.08 15.88 -7.22
N ARG A 182 2.81 15.30 -8.16
CA ARG A 182 2.81 15.68 -9.59
C ARG A 182 2.20 14.62 -10.51
N GLY A 183 2.10 13.38 -10.05
CA GLY A 183 1.59 12.24 -10.80
C GLY A 183 0.11 11.94 -10.50
N ILE A 184 -0.22 10.67 -10.60
CA ILE A 184 -1.53 10.08 -10.30
C ILE A 184 -1.30 8.94 -9.31
N GLY A 185 -2.16 8.84 -8.31
CA GLY A 185 -2.10 7.79 -7.30
C GLY A 185 -1.21 8.14 -6.10
N ASN A 186 -1.17 7.22 -5.14
CA ASN A 186 -0.21 7.27 -4.04
C ASN A 186 1.13 6.72 -4.53
N GLY A 187 2.17 7.57 -4.61
CA GLY A 187 3.46 7.21 -5.19
C GLY A 187 4.14 6.04 -4.47
N ILE A 188 4.03 5.96 -3.15
CA ILE A 188 4.61 4.86 -2.36
C ILE A 188 3.92 3.54 -2.71
N SER A 189 2.59 3.53 -2.73
CA SER A 189 1.81 2.35 -3.12
C SER A 189 2.09 1.92 -4.55
N LEU A 190 2.28 2.87 -5.47
CA LEU A 190 2.63 2.59 -6.88
C LEU A 190 4.03 2.01 -7.04
N ILE A 191 5.01 2.42 -6.24
CA ILE A 191 6.36 1.83 -6.25
C ILE A 191 6.30 0.39 -5.76
N ILE A 192 5.56 0.10 -4.68
CA ILE A 192 5.35 -1.27 -4.18
C ILE A 192 4.63 -2.11 -5.24
N PHE A 193 3.57 -1.57 -5.82
CA PHE A 193 2.84 -2.21 -6.92
C PHE A 193 3.75 -2.56 -8.10
N ALA A 194 4.58 -1.61 -8.54
CA ALA A 194 5.52 -1.84 -9.64
C ALA A 194 6.57 -2.91 -9.32
N GLY A 195 6.99 -2.99 -8.05
CA GLY A 195 7.86 -4.05 -7.55
C GLY A 195 7.22 -5.43 -7.69
N ILE A 196 5.99 -5.57 -7.18
CA ILE A 196 5.24 -6.84 -7.22
C ILE A 196 4.90 -7.21 -8.67
N ALA A 197 4.38 -6.26 -9.45
CA ALA A 197 3.99 -6.49 -10.84
C ALA A 197 5.16 -6.96 -11.72
N ALA A 198 6.37 -6.48 -11.45
CA ALA A 198 7.56 -6.90 -12.16
C ALA A 198 7.98 -8.36 -11.90
N GLY A 199 7.58 -8.92 -10.76
CA GLY A 199 7.80 -10.33 -10.42
C GLY A 199 6.81 -11.30 -11.07
N LEU A 200 5.61 -10.81 -11.46
CA LEU A 200 4.53 -11.64 -11.99
C LEU A 200 4.90 -12.47 -13.23
N PRO A 201 5.55 -11.90 -14.28
CA PRO A 201 5.91 -12.68 -15.46
C PRO A 201 6.86 -13.84 -15.16
N LYS A 202 7.86 -13.60 -14.28
CA LYS A 202 8.83 -14.62 -13.85
C LYS A 202 8.14 -15.75 -13.07
N ALA A 203 7.22 -15.40 -12.18
CA ALA A 203 6.47 -16.36 -11.39
C ALA A 203 5.53 -17.21 -12.26
N LEU A 204 4.85 -16.60 -13.22
CA LEU A 204 4.01 -17.32 -14.19
C LEU A 204 4.84 -18.29 -15.05
N ALA A 205 5.97 -17.82 -15.60
CA ALA A 205 6.86 -18.67 -16.40
C ALA A 205 7.37 -19.86 -15.57
N GLY A 206 7.80 -19.63 -14.32
CA GLY A 206 8.26 -20.70 -13.43
C GLY A 206 7.17 -21.73 -13.11
N THR A 207 5.93 -21.26 -12.89
CA THR A 207 4.79 -22.18 -12.63
C THR A 207 4.46 -23.02 -13.84
N LEU A 208 4.47 -22.45 -15.05
CA LEU A 208 4.25 -23.18 -16.30
C LEU A 208 5.36 -24.19 -16.57
N GLU A 209 6.60 -23.85 -16.25
CA GLU A 209 7.74 -24.77 -16.40
C GLU A 209 7.66 -25.96 -15.45
N LEU A 210 7.25 -25.75 -14.19
CA LEU A 210 6.99 -26.82 -13.23
C LEU A 210 5.84 -27.74 -13.70
N GLY A 211 4.84 -27.21 -14.40
CA GLY A 211 3.80 -27.98 -15.05
C GLY A 211 4.34 -28.80 -16.22
N ARG A 212 5.22 -28.22 -17.05
CA ARG A 212 5.84 -28.89 -18.20
C ARG A 212 6.79 -30.01 -17.78
N THR A 213 7.54 -29.84 -16.69
CA THR A 213 8.48 -30.85 -16.16
C THR A 213 7.78 -31.97 -15.38
N GLY A 214 6.45 -31.87 -15.17
CA GLY A 214 5.70 -32.89 -14.42
C GLY A 214 5.87 -32.80 -12.90
N ALA A 215 6.60 -31.80 -12.39
CA ALA A 215 6.76 -31.57 -10.96
C ALA A 215 5.45 -31.17 -10.29
N LEU A 216 4.55 -30.53 -11.04
CA LEU A 216 3.19 -30.18 -10.61
C LEU A 216 2.17 -30.82 -11.56
N SER A 217 1.12 -31.40 -10.98
CA SER A 217 0.02 -31.96 -11.78
C SER A 217 -0.79 -30.83 -12.44
N THR A 218 -1.18 -31.00 -13.68
CA THR A 218 -2.00 -30.02 -14.43
C THR A 218 -3.30 -29.63 -13.69
N PRO A 219 -4.04 -30.55 -13.04
CA PRO A 219 -5.22 -30.19 -12.25
C PRO A 219 -4.90 -29.25 -11.09
N LEU A 220 -3.73 -29.40 -10.45
CA LEU A 220 -3.32 -28.52 -9.34
C LEU A 220 -3.04 -27.09 -9.83
N ILE A 221 -2.38 -26.95 -10.97
CA ILE A 221 -2.13 -25.63 -11.59
C ILE A 221 -3.45 -24.95 -11.94
N LEU A 222 -4.38 -25.69 -12.53
CA LEU A 222 -5.71 -25.19 -12.87
C LEU A 222 -6.48 -24.73 -11.61
N MET A 223 -6.43 -25.52 -10.54
CA MET A 223 -7.04 -25.19 -9.26
C MET A 223 -6.48 -23.88 -8.68
N VAL A 224 -5.15 -23.71 -8.70
CA VAL A 224 -4.50 -22.49 -8.20
C VAL A 224 -4.90 -21.26 -9.01
N VAL A 225 -4.97 -21.37 -10.34
CA VAL A 225 -5.42 -20.28 -11.21
C VAL A 225 -6.88 -19.91 -10.91
N ILE A 226 -7.76 -20.90 -10.75
CA ILE A 226 -9.18 -20.65 -10.40
C ILE A 226 -9.28 -19.95 -9.03
N VAL A 227 -8.52 -20.41 -8.04
CA VAL A 227 -8.50 -19.78 -6.71
C VAL A 227 -7.96 -18.36 -6.79
N ALA A 228 -6.89 -18.10 -7.55
CA ALA A 228 -6.34 -16.76 -7.73
C ALA A 228 -7.38 -15.80 -8.36
N ILE A 229 -8.08 -16.24 -9.40
CA ILE A 229 -9.16 -15.47 -10.02
C ILE A 229 -10.30 -15.24 -9.02
N GLY A 230 -10.69 -16.25 -8.25
CA GLY A 230 -11.71 -16.13 -7.21
C GLY A 230 -11.36 -15.13 -6.12
N VAL A 231 -10.10 -15.15 -5.66
CA VAL A 231 -9.58 -14.18 -4.68
C VAL A 231 -9.57 -12.77 -5.26
N ILE A 232 -9.11 -12.58 -6.49
CA ILE A 232 -9.15 -11.27 -7.17
C ILE A 232 -10.59 -10.75 -7.27
N ALA A 233 -11.53 -11.59 -7.69
CA ALA A 233 -12.94 -11.23 -7.78
C ALA A 233 -13.52 -10.83 -6.43
N LEU A 234 -13.18 -11.57 -5.36
CA LEU A 234 -13.57 -11.26 -3.99
C LEU A 234 -12.99 -9.91 -3.53
N ILE A 235 -11.71 -9.65 -3.80
CA ILE A 235 -11.06 -8.38 -3.46
C ILE A 235 -11.78 -7.23 -4.17
N VAL A 236 -12.00 -7.32 -5.47
CA VAL A 236 -12.69 -6.28 -6.25
C VAL A 236 -14.10 -6.04 -5.73
N PHE A 237 -14.82 -7.10 -5.39
CA PHE A 237 -16.18 -7.00 -4.85
C PHE A 237 -16.20 -6.26 -3.51
N VAL A 238 -15.34 -6.64 -2.55
CA VAL A 238 -15.31 -6.04 -1.22
C VAL A 238 -14.76 -4.61 -1.23
N GLU A 239 -13.71 -4.34 -2.01
CA GLU A 239 -13.13 -2.99 -2.14
C GLU A 239 -14.11 -1.98 -2.76
N ARG A 240 -15.02 -2.45 -3.62
CA ARG A 240 -16.08 -1.61 -4.19
C ARG A 240 -17.33 -1.55 -3.32
N ALA A 241 -17.48 -2.47 -2.38
CA ALA A 241 -18.63 -2.53 -1.50
C ALA A 241 -18.61 -1.34 -0.52
N GLN A 242 -19.73 -0.61 -0.45
CA GLN A 242 -19.90 0.54 0.42
C GLN A 242 -21.32 0.57 1.00
N ARG A 243 -21.41 0.92 2.28
CA ARG A 243 -22.69 1.24 2.90
C ARG A 243 -22.97 2.73 2.75
N ARG A 244 -24.04 3.10 2.09
CA ARG A 244 -24.45 4.48 1.87
C ARG A 244 -25.40 4.92 2.97
N LEU A 245 -24.98 5.84 3.85
CA LEU A 245 -25.84 6.46 4.84
C LEU A 245 -26.51 7.70 4.21
N LEU A 246 -27.82 7.78 4.32
CA LEU A 246 -28.58 8.91 3.81
C LEU A 246 -28.35 10.14 4.67
N ILE A 247 -27.94 11.26 4.08
CA ILE A 247 -27.82 12.56 4.72
C ILE A 247 -28.80 13.52 4.05
N GLN A 248 -29.55 14.25 4.85
CA GLN A 248 -30.42 15.32 4.39
C GLN A 248 -29.88 16.66 4.82
N TYR A 249 -29.94 17.62 3.88
CA TYR A 249 -29.65 19.02 4.18
C TYR A 249 -30.95 19.78 4.26
N PRO A 250 -31.11 20.70 5.24
CA PRO A 250 -32.34 21.48 5.38
C PRO A 250 -32.55 22.39 4.17
N LYS A 251 -33.80 22.63 3.85
CA LYS A 251 -34.18 23.58 2.83
C LYS A 251 -33.67 24.97 3.19
N ARG A 252 -32.96 25.63 2.28
CA ARG A 252 -32.50 27.01 2.48
C ARG A 252 -33.35 27.94 1.66
N GLN A 253 -33.86 28.99 2.32
CA GLN A 253 -34.53 30.09 1.65
C GLN A 253 -33.50 31.20 1.44
N VAL A 254 -33.23 31.56 0.19
CA VAL A 254 -32.37 32.69 -0.18
C VAL A 254 -33.26 33.71 -0.92
N GLY A 255 -33.63 34.77 -0.22
CA GLY A 255 -34.60 35.73 -0.71
C GLY A 255 -35.99 35.12 -0.89
N ASN A 256 -36.62 35.33 -2.04
CA ASN A 256 -37.97 34.82 -2.39
C ASN A 256 -37.97 33.42 -3.04
N ARG A 257 -36.78 32.75 -3.14
CA ARG A 257 -36.61 31.40 -3.73
C ARG A 257 -36.32 30.37 -2.66
N MET A 258 -37.17 29.34 -2.58
CA MET A 258 -36.92 28.14 -1.81
C MET A 258 -36.03 27.18 -2.61
N PHE A 259 -34.83 26.90 -2.11
CA PHE A 259 -34.01 25.81 -2.60
C PHE A 259 -34.44 24.52 -1.89
N GLN A 260 -34.83 23.52 -2.66
CA GLN A 260 -35.20 22.21 -2.15
C GLN A 260 -33.99 21.58 -1.50
N GLY A 261 -34.12 21.05 -0.26
CA GLY A 261 -33.00 20.42 0.44
C GLY A 261 -32.44 19.26 -0.37
N ASP A 262 -31.12 19.27 -0.55
CA ASP A 262 -30.43 18.19 -1.25
C ASP A 262 -30.31 16.95 -0.33
N THR A 263 -30.54 15.77 -0.90
CA THR A 263 -30.25 14.49 -0.27
C THR A 263 -28.93 13.96 -0.79
N SER A 264 -27.98 13.77 0.10
CA SER A 264 -26.67 13.19 -0.19
C SER A 264 -26.49 11.88 0.55
N HIS A 265 -25.48 11.12 0.17
CA HIS A 265 -25.15 9.86 0.82
C HIS A 265 -23.70 9.91 1.32
N LEU A 266 -23.49 9.53 2.59
CA LEU A 266 -22.14 9.29 3.12
C LEU A 266 -21.74 7.86 2.77
N PRO A 267 -20.76 7.66 1.86
CA PRO A 267 -20.29 6.32 1.54
C PRO A 267 -19.31 5.84 2.61
N LEU A 268 -19.65 4.78 3.32
CA LEU A 268 -18.75 4.05 4.20
C LEU A 268 -18.27 2.80 3.46
N LYS A 269 -17.00 2.78 3.05
CA LYS A 269 -16.40 1.60 2.41
C LYS A 269 -16.36 0.43 3.38
N LEU A 270 -16.56 -0.79 2.89
CA LEU A 270 -16.46 -2.00 3.70
C LEU A 270 -15.02 -2.19 4.20
N ASN A 271 -14.05 -1.94 3.33
CA ASN A 271 -12.64 -1.84 3.69
C ASN A 271 -12.24 -0.36 3.81
N THR A 272 -12.38 0.22 5.00
CA THR A 272 -12.02 1.62 5.29
C THR A 272 -10.53 1.84 5.41
N ALA A 273 -9.79 0.84 5.85
CA ALA A 273 -8.35 0.92 6.08
C ALA A 273 -7.50 0.60 4.83
N GLY A 274 -8.12 0.03 3.77
CA GLY A 274 -7.45 -0.35 2.53
C GLY A 274 -6.39 -1.43 2.74
N VAL A 275 -5.25 -1.28 2.09
CA VAL A 275 -4.13 -2.24 2.09
C VAL A 275 -3.16 -2.00 3.26
N ILE A 276 -3.24 -0.84 3.89
CA ILE A 276 -2.26 -0.38 4.89
C ILE A 276 -2.07 -1.38 6.04
N PRO A 277 -3.12 -1.99 6.65
CA PRO A 277 -2.94 -2.95 7.74
C PRO A 277 -2.12 -4.18 7.35
N ALA A 278 -2.32 -4.69 6.13
CA ALA A 278 -1.60 -5.85 5.64
C ALA A 278 -0.10 -5.55 5.40
N ILE A 279 0.20 -4.36 4.86
CA ILE A 279 1.58 -3.89 4.69
C ILE A 279 2.24 -3.70 6.06
N PHE A 280 1.52 -3.14 7.02
CA PHE A 280 2.04 -2.92 8.37
C PHE A 280 2.34 -4.22 9.09
N ALA A 281 1.43 -5.18 9.06
CA ALA A 281 1.61 -6.48 9.66
C ALA A 281 2.83 -7.22 9.06
N SER A 282 2.96 -7.23 7.74
CA SER A 282 4.11 -7.85 7.07
C SER A 282 5.44 -7.15 7.41
N SER A 283 5.46 -5.82 7.43
CA SER A 283 6.66 -5.04 7.78
C SER A 283 7.10 -5.28 9.22
N LEU A 284 6.15 -5.37 10.17
CA LEU A 284 6.46 -5.62 11.57
C LEU A 284 7.01 -7.04 11.79
N LEU A 285 6.46 -8.04 11.09
CA LEU A 285 6.96 -9.42 11.17
C LEU A 285 8.34 -9.60 10.52
N LEU A 286 8.67 -8.76 9.54
CA LEU A 286 9.99 -8.78 8.92
C LEU A 286 11.09 -8.19 9.82
N LEU A 287 10.78 -7.31 10.77
CA LEU A 287 11.79 -6.69 11.66
C LEU A 287 12.60 -7.71 12.47
N PRO A 288 12.00 -8.68 13.21
CA PRO A 288 12.77 -9.68 13.96
C PRO A 288 13.61 -10.57 13.05
N ALA A 289 13.10 -10.88 11.88
CA ALA A 289 13.78 -11.73 10.92
C ALA A 289 14.98 -11.03 10.26
N THR A 290 14.86 -9.74 9.96
CA THR A 290 16.00 -8.94 9.50
C THR A 290 17.03 -8.78 10.60
N ALA A 291 16.62 -8.52 11.84
CA ALA A 291 17.50 -8.43 12.99
C ALA A 291 18.28 -9.74 13.22
N ALA A 292 17.62 -10.89 13.03
CA ALA A 292 18.26 -12.20 13.12
C ALA A 292 19.29 -12.46 12.00
N GLY A 293 18.99 -12.03 10.78
CA GLY A 293 19.93 -12.06 9.66
C GLY A 293 21.18 -11.22 9.93
N PHE A 294 21.06 -10.13 10.70
CA PHE A 294 22.17 -9.26 11.08
C PHE A 294 23.03 -9.83 12.21
N ALA A 295 22.45 -10.66 13.08
CA ALA A 295 23.21 -11.29 14.16
C ALA A 295 24.28 -12.27 13.65
N GLY A 296 24.27 -12.60 12.35
CA GLY A 296 25.21 -13.50 11.72
C GLY A 296 25.24 -14.89 12.41
N ASN A 297 26.30 -15.64 12.20
CA ASN A 297 26.55 -16.90 12.90
C ASN A 297 27.05 -16.71 14.35
N THR A 298 26.88 -15.52 14.95
CA THR A 298 27.13 -15.34 16.36
C THR A 298 26.13 -16.15 17.15
N ASN A 299 26.62 -16.90 18.15
CA ASN A 299 25.90 -17.85 19.02
C ASN A 299 24.57 -17.28 19.56
N LEU A 300 23.55 -17.23 18.72
CA LEU A 300 22.19 -16.93 19.17
C LEU A 300 21.75 -18.07 20.09
N PRO A 301 21.17 -17.77 21.25
CA PRO A 301 20.63 -18.80 22.12
C PRO A 301 19.58 -19.63 21.39
N THR A 302 19.50 -20.92 21.67
CA THR A 302 18.62 -21.88 21.01
C THR A 302 17.14 -21.47 21.01
N TRP A 303 16.71 -20.77 22.07
CA TRP A 303 15.34 -20.22 22.13
C TRP A 303 15.11 -19.13 21.07
N ALA A 304 16.10 -18.30 20.78
CA ALA A 304 15.99 -17.24 19.78
C ALA A 304 15.93 -17.84 18.35
N THR A 305 16.78 -18.83 18.07
CA THR A 305 16.75 -19.54 16.78
C THR A 305 15.43 -20.29 16.56
N SER A 306 14.85 -20.89 17.59
CA SER A 306 13.56 -21.57 17.48
C SER A 306 12.39 -20.60 17.27
N ILE A 307 12.38 -19.43 17.90
CA ILE A 307 11.40 -18.37 17.64
C ILE A 307 11.53 -17.87 16.20
N ILE A 308 12.74 -17.59 15.74
CA ILE A 308 12.98 -17.13 14.36
C ILE A 308 12.53 -18.18 13.36
N ALA A 309 12.83 -19.46 13.60
CA ALA A 309 12.36 -20.55 12.75
C ALA A 309 10.82 -20.66 12.73
N SER A 310 10.16 -20.44 13.86
CA SER A 310 8.70 -20.46 13.97
C SER A 310 8.04 -19.22 13.33
N LEU A 311 8.79 -18.13 13.18
CA LEU A 311 8.36 -16.92 12.46
C LEU A 311 8.70 -16.96 10.97
N GLN A 312 9.19 -18.07 10.45
CA GLN A 312 9.37 -18.23 9.02
C GLN A 312 8.01 -18.29 8.30
N HIS A 313 8.03 -17.79 7.09
CA HIS A 313 6.89 -17.79 6.20
C HIS A 313 6.30 -19.20 6.03
N GLY A 314 4.97 -19.31 6.13
CA GLY A 314 4.28 -20.61 6.06
C GLY A 314 4.13 -21.37 7.37
N GLN A 315 4.79 -20.95 8.45
CA GLN A 315 4.62 -21.58 9.76
C GLN A 315 3.30 -21.15 10.45
N PRO A 316 2.67 -22.04 11.24
CA PRO A 316 1.39 -21.72 11.88
C PRO A 316 1.44 -20.51 12.81
N LEU A 317 2.55 -20.33 13.54
CA LEU A 317 2.73 -19.18 14.42
C LEU A 317 2.81 -17.87 13.63
N PHE A 318 3.56 -17.87 12.51
CA PHE A 318 3.61 -16.73 11.60
C PHE A 318 2.22 -16.36 11.10
N MET A 319 1.44 -17.34 10.63
CA MET A 319 0.08 -17.12 10.11
C MET A 319 -0.88 -16.56 11.17
N ALA A 320 -0.82 -17.11 12.40
CA ALA A 320 -1.66 -16.65 13.50
C ALA A 320 -1.30 -15.22 13.91
N LEU A 321 -0.01 -14.91 14.07
CA LEU A 321 0.46 -13.59 14.45
C LEU A 321 0.19 -12.57 13.34
N TYR A 322 0.37 -12.95 12.09
CA TYR A 322 0.09 -12.12 10.92
C TYR A 322 -1.39 -11.73 10.86
N GLY A 323 -2.31 -12.70 11.01
CA GLY A 323 -3.75 -12.43 11.04
C GLY A 323 -4.16 -11.53 12.20
N LEU A 324 -3.59 -11.76 13.39
CA LEU A 324 -3.84 -10.93 14.57
C LEU A 324 -3.35 -9.49 14.37
N LEU A 325 -2.16 -9.30 13.80
CA LEU A 325 -1.60 -7.98 13.51
C LEU A 325 -2.43 -7.23 12.45
N ILE A 326 -2.87 -7.92 11.40
CA ILE A 326 -3.77 -7.32 10.40
C ILE A 326 -5.04 -6.80 11.08
N ALA A 327 -5.68 -7.63 11.91
CA ALA A 327 -6.89 -7.24 12.63
C ALA A 327 -6.63 -6.06 13.57
N PHE A 328 -5.52 -6.07 14.31
CA PHE A 328 -5.12 -4.98 15.21
C PHE A 328 -4.90 -3.66 14.45
N PHE A 329 -4.08 -3.67 13.40
CA PHE A 329 -3.82 -2.47 12.61
C PHE A 329 -5.06 -1.98 11.87
N TYR A 330 -5.93 -2.89 11.44
CA TYR A 330 -7.20 -2.51 10.85
C TYR A 330 -8.06 -1.70 11.82
N THR A 331 -8.18 -2.16 13.08
CA THR A 331 -8.96 -1.45 14.10
C THR A 331 -8.32 -0.13 14.53
N ALA A 332 -6.98 -0.04 14.53
CA ALA A 332 -6.24 1.17 14.93
C ALA A 332 -6.35 2.32 13.90
N ILE A 333 -6.56 2.00 12.62
CA ILE A 333 -6.62 2.98 11.52
C ILE A 333 -8.04 3.50 11.28
N VAL A 334 -9.02 2.95 11.97
CA VAL A 334 -10.44 3.30 11.78
C VAL A 334 -10.69 4.78 12.06
N PHE A 335 -11.48 5.31 11.18
CA PHE A 335 -12.10 6.62 11.08
C PHE A 335 -12.70 7.13 12.41
N ASN A 336 -12.47 8.42 12.75
CA ASN A 336 -13.04 9.01 13.96
C ASN A 336 -14.50 9.43 13.73
N PRO A 337 -15.48 8.75 14.36
CA PRO A 337 -16.89 9.05 14.16
C PRO A 337 -17.30 10.43 14.69
N LYS A 338 -16.64 10.94 15.74
CA LYS A 338 -16.92 12.26 16.32
C LYS A 338 -16.60 13.40 15.35
N ASP A 339 -15.41 13.36 14.74
CA ASP A 339 -14.99 14.40 13.78
C ASP A 339 -15.95 14.48 12.58
N THR A 340 -16.46 13.33 12.14
CA THR A 340 -17.43 13.27 11.04
C THR A 340 -18.80 13.82 11.45
N ALA A 341 -19.30 13.44 12.62
CA ALA A 341 -20.56 13.95 13.11
C ALA A 341 -20.51 15.47 13.32
N ASP A 342 -19.38 16.01 13.83
CA ASP A 342 -19.17 17.45 14.01
C ASP A 342 -19.07 18.17 12.66
N ASN A 343 -18.40 17.60 11.67
CA ASN A 343 -18.36 18.15 10.31
C ASN A 343 -19.74 18.15 9.67
N LEU A 344 -20.51 17.09 9.79
CA LEU A 344 -21.91 17.06 9.33
C LEU A 344 -22.75 18.14 9.99
N LYS A 345 -22.62 18.31 11.31
CA LYS A 345 -23.32 19.34 12.07
C LYS A 345 -22.93 20.75 11.61
N LYS A 346 -21.63 21.02 11.41
CA LYS A 346 -21.12 22.31 10.90
C LYS A 346 -21.68 22.65 9.51
N HIS A 347 -21.85 21.67 8.65
CA HIS A 347 -22.41 21.85 7.31
C HIS A 347 -23.94 21.75 7.25
N GLY A 348 -24.62 21.58 8.39
CA GLY A 348 -26.06 21.51 8.48
C GLY A 348 -26.68 20.20 7.95
N GLY A 349 -25.86 19.15 7.74
CA GLY A 349 -26.33 17.83 7.35
C GLY A 349 -26.81 17.03 8.56
N PHE A 350 -27.88 16.26 8.39
CA PHE A 350 -28.37 15.36 9.42
C PHE A 350 -28.81 14.02 8.84
N ILE A 351 -28.76 12.97 9.66
CA ILE A 351 -29.28 11.66 9.31
C ILE A 351 -30.76 11.63 9.69
N PRO A 352 -31.66 11.23 8.78
CA PRO A 352 -33.10 11.16 9.08
C PRO A 352 -33.38 10.28 10.32
N GLY A 353 -34.14 10.83 11.27
CA GLY A 353 -34.50 10.12 12.52
C GLY A 353 -33.44 10.19 13.64
N ILE A 354 -32.27 10.81 13.41
CA ILE A 354 -31.19 10.90 14.40
C ILE A 354 -30.86 12.39 14.68
N ARG A 355 -30.75 12.73 15.97
CA ARG A 355 -30.44 14.10 16.39
C ARG A 355 -28.99 14.46 16.01
N PRO A 356 -28.75 15.61 15.32
CA PRO A 356 -27.40 16.03 14.95
C PRO A 356 -26.48 16.21 16.18
N GLY A 357 -25.23 15.77 16.08
CA GLY A 357 -24.22 15.85 17.14
C GLY A 357 -23.87 14.47 17.71
N GLU A 358 -23.85 14.33 19.02
CA GLU A 358 -23.36 13.13 19.73
C GLU A 358 -24.11 11.85 19.34
N ARG A 359 -25.45 11.91 19.23
CA ARG A 359 -26.26 10.78 18.74
C ARG A 359 -25.90 10.32 17.32
N THR A 360 -25.53 11.27 16.47
CA THR A 360 -25.05 10.97 15.12
C THR A 360 -23.68 10.26 15.17
N ALA A 361 -22.79 10.71 16.07
CA ALA A 361 -21.50 10.06 16.29
C ALA A 361 -21.68 8.61 16.80
N GLU A 362 -22.55 8.38 17.79
CA GLU A 362 -22.88 7.04 18.31
C GLU A 362 -23.41 6.11 17.20
N TYR A 363 -24.29 6.60 16.34
CA TYR A 363 -24.83 5.80 15.24
C TYR A 363 -23.77 5.48 14.19
N ILE A 364 -22.92 6.44 13.83
CA ILE A 364 -21.81 6.22 12.88
C ILE A 364 -20.84 5.21 13.49
N ASP A 365 -20.50 5.31 14.78
CA ASP A 365 -19.64 4.38 15.49
C ASP A 365 -20.21 2.96 15.49
N TYR A 366 -21.49 2.82 15.80
CA TYR A 366 -22.20 1.54 15.76
C TYR A 366 -22.13 0.85 14.37
N VAL A 367 -22.27 1.63 13.30
CA VAL A 367 -22.18 1.11 11.93
C VAL A 367 -20.72 0.78 11.59
N LEU A 368 -19.78 1.66 11.95
CA LEU A 368 -18.34 1.46 11.69
C LEU A 368 -17.80 0.24 12.40
N THR A 369 -18.13 0.03 13.66
CA THR A 369 -17.65 -1.14 14.43
C THR A 369 -18.03 -2.45 13.75
N ARG A 370 -19.24 -2.55 13.21
CA ARG A 370 -19.68 -3.75 12.48
C ARG A 370 -18.98 -3.93 11.14
N ILE A 371 -18.80 -2.83 10.40
CA ILE A 371 -18.07 -2.83 9.13
C ILE A 371 -16.61 -3.21 9.39
N THR A 372 -15.99 -2.70 10.48
CA THR A 372 -14.62 -2.99 10.87
C THR A 372 -14.39 -4.47 11.13
N VAL A 373 -15.29 -5.13 11.85
CA VAL A 373 -15.19 -6.58 12.11
C VAL A 373 -15.24 -7.37 10.81
N VAL A 374 -16.21 -7.07 9.93
CA VAL A 374 -16.31 -7.74 8.62
C VAL A 374 -15.08 -7.47 7.75
N GLY A 375 -14.59 -6.23 7.73
CA GLY A 375 -13.38 -5.85 6.99
C GLY A 375 -12.11 -6.52 7.50
N ALA A 376 -11.96 -6.64 8.83
CA ALA A 376 -10.81 -7.34 9.43
C ALA A 376 -10.82 -8.84 9.08
N ILE A 377 -11.97 -9.52 9.23
CA ILE A 377 -12.12 -10.94 8.84
C ILE A 377 -11.81 -11.13 7.36
N TYR A 378 -12.33 -10.25 6.50
CA TYR A 378 -12.06 -10.29 5.07
C TYR A 378 -10.56 -10.17 4.77
N LEU A 379 -9.85 -9.17 5.35
CA LEU A 379 -8.42 -8.99 5.13
C LEU A 379 -7.60 -10.18 5.60
N VAL A 380 -7.90 -10.70 6.79
CA VAL A 380 -7.23 -11.90 7.31
C VAL A 380 -7.44 -13.09 6.38
N PHE A 381 -8.67 -13.31 5.91
CA PHE A 381 -8.98 -14.40 4.99
C PHE A 381 -8.23 -14.26 3.66
N VAL A 382 -8.27 -13.08 3.03
CA VAL A 382 -7.63 -12.82 1.74
C VAL A 382 -6.10 -12.94 1.83
N CYS A 383 -5.50 -12.55 2.96
CA CYS A 383 -4.06 -12.63 3.13
C CYS A 383 -3.59 -14.05 3.47
N ILE A 384 -4.30 -14.78 4.33
CA ILE A 384 -3.87 -16.10 4.81
C ILE A 384 -4.18 -17.21 3.81
N LEU A 385 -5.29 -17.13 3.06
CA LEU A 385 -5.71 -18.22 2.16
C LEU A 385 -4.68 -18.52 1.06
N PRO A 386 -4.21 -17.55 0.26
CA PRO A 386 -3.17 -17.81 -0.74
C PRO A 386 -1.85 -18.26 -0.12
N GLU A 387 -1.51 -17.72 1.05
CA GLU A 387 -0.30 -18.03 1.80
C GLU A 387 -0.25 -19.52 2.22
N THR A 388 -1.35 -20.02 2.76
CA THR A 388 -1.49 -21.44 3.13
C THR A 388 -1.46 -22.36 1.92
N LEU A 389 -2.00 -21.93 0.78
CA LEU A 389 -1.93 -22.68 -0.48
C LEU A 389 -0.49 -22.81 -0.97
N ILE A 390 0.26 -21.67 -1.00
CA ILE A 390 1.68 -21.65 -1.42
C ILE A 390 2.51 -22.55 -0.49
N ALA A 391 2.32 -22.44 0.84
CA ALA A 391 3.02 -23.24 1.82
C ALA A 391 2.80 -24.76 1.65
N ARG A 392 1.59 -25.17 1.24
CA ARG A 392 1.25 -26.60 1.04
C ARG A 392 1.60 -27.12 -0.33
N THR A 393 1.55 -26.28 -1.37
CA THR A 393 1.76 -26.72 -2.76
C THR A 393 3.21 -26.57 -3.22
N GLY A 394 4.01 -25.73 -2.51
CA GLY A 394 5.39 -25.42 -2.89
C GLY A 394 5.53 -24.67 -4.23
N ILE A 395 4.42 -24.14 -4.75
CA ILE A 395 4.42 -23.39 -6.02
C ILE A 395 5.11 -22.04 -5.80
N PRO A 396 6.12 -21.68 -6.61
CA PRO A 396 6.78 -20.39 -6.52
C PRO A 396 5.88 -19.27 -7.09
N LEU A 397 4.67 -19.15 -6.58
CA LEU A 397 3.77 -18.05 -6.93
C LEU A 397 4.19 -16.81 -6.14
N ALA A 398 4.70 -15.80 -6.84
CA ALA A 398 4.90 -14.46 -6.27
C ALA A 398 3.57 -13.75 -5.93
N LEU A 399 2.47 -14.46 -5.91
CA LEU A 399 1.11 -13.98 -5.67
C LEU A 399 0.64 -14.39 -4.26
N GLY A 400 1.40 -14.05 -3.23
CA GLY A 400 0.92 -14.12 -1.85
C GLY A 400 -0.32 -13.25 -1.66
N GLY A 401 -1.12 -13.52 -0.61
CA GLY A 401 -2.37 -12.80 -0.37
C GLY A 401 -2.20 -11.29 -0.27
N THR A 402 -1.13 -10.83 0.38
CA THR A 402 -0.78 -9.39 0.44
C THR A 402 -0.47 -8.80 -0.91
N SER A 403 0.28 -9.50 -1.75
CA SER A 403 0.65 -8.98 -3.07
C SER A 403 -0.56 -8.86 -3.99
N LEU A 404 -1.47 -9.84 -3.99
CA LEU A 404 -2.74 -9.75 -4.71
C LEU A 404 -3.58 -8.58 -4.23
N LEU A 405 -3.71 -8.42 -2.92
CA LEU A 405 -4.45 -7.33 -2.32
C LEU A 405 -3.87 -5.97 -2.74
N ILE A 406 -2.54 -5.80 -2.66
CA ILE A 406 -1.86 -4.55 -3.05
C ILE A 406 -2.08 -4.26 -4.53
N VAL A 407 -1.87 -5.25 -5.39
CA VAL A 407 -2.02 -5.07 -6.85
C VAL A 407 -3.43 -4.63 -7.20
N VAL A 408 -4.45 -5.29 -6.66
CA VAL A 408 -5.85 -4.98 -6.98
C VAL A 408 -6.27 -3.63 -6.39
N SER A 409 -5.98 -3.38 -5.10
CA SER A 409 -6.41 -2.14 -4.44
C SER A 409 -5.71 -0.90 -5.00
N VAL A 410 -4.39 -0.97 -5.25
CA VAL A 410 -3.66 0.16 -5.84
C VAL A 410 -4.15 0.44 -7.26
N THR A 411 -4.47 -0.60 -8.04
CA THR A 411 -5.06 -0.44 -9.38
C THR A 411 -6.43 0.23 -9.28
N LEU A 412 -7.30 -0.22 -8.38
CA LEU A 412 -8.62 0.37 -8.18
C LEU A 412 -8.55 1.83 -7.73
N ASP A 413 -7.67 2.15 -6.78
CA ASP A 413 -7.48 3.53 -6.30
C ASP A 413 -6.91 4.44 -7.41
N THR A 414 -5.97 3.94 -8.20
CA THR A 414 -5.42 4.69 -9.34
C THR A 414 -6.47 4.95 -10.41
N VAL A 415 -7.28 3.94 -10.75
CA VAL A 415 -8.40 4.10 -11.70
C VAL A 415 -9.44 5.08 -11.16
N ALA A 416 -9.78 5.02 -9.88
CA ALA A 416 -10.72 5.96 -9.26
C ALA A 416 -10.20 7.40 -9.30
N GLN A 417 -8.91 7.63 -9.08
CA GLN A 417 -8.30 8.96 -9.21
C GLN A 417 -8.29 9.46 -10.65
N ILE A 418 -7.98 8.60 -11.63
CA ILE A 418 -8.06 8.94 -13.04
C ILE A 418 -9.49 9.37 -13.41
N GLN A 419 -10.50 8.60 -12.97
CA GLN A 419 -11.90 8.93 -13.19
C GLN A 419 -12.29 10.27 -12.54
N GLY A 420 -11.83 10.53 -11.31
CA GLY A 420 -12.05 11.80 -10.61
C GLY A 420 -11.48 13.00 -11.38
N HIS A 421 -10.27 12.89 -11.91
CA HIS A 421 -9.65 13.94 -12.72
C HIS A 421 -10.38 14.17 -14.05
N LEU A 422 -10.83 13.10 -14.72
CA LEU A 422 -11.61 13.21 -15.96
C LEU A 422 -12.94 13.92 -15.72
N ILE A 423 -13.64 13.58 -14.65
CA ILE A 423 -14.90 14.23 -14.27
C ILE A 423 -14.68 15.72 -13.98
N ALA A 424 -13.64 16.07 -13.20
CA ALA A 424 -13.31 17.46 -12.89
C ALA A 424 -13.07 18.30 -14.15
N GLN A 425 -12.33 17.77 -15.13
CA GLN A 425 -12.07 18.45 -16.40
C GLN A 425 -13.33 18.63 -17.26
N GLN A 426 -14.24 17.65 -17.25
CA GLN A 426 -15.54 17.79 -17.94
C GLN A 426 -16.36 18.93 -17.34
N TYR A 427 -16.40 19.06 -16.01
CA TYR A 427 -17.09 20.15 -15.34
C TYR A 427 -16.46 21.52 -15.66
N GLU A 428 -15.14 21.63 -15.68
CA GLU A 428 -14.47 22.88 -16.08
C GLU A 428 -14.81 23.26 -17.53
N GLY A 429 -14.85 22.29 -18.43
CA GLY A 429 -15.24 22.51 -19.83
C GLY A 429 -16.68 23.01 -19.96
N LEU A 430 -17.60 22.49 -19.17
CA LEU A 430 -19.01 22.94 -19.13
C LEU A 430 -19.12 24.35 -18.54
N ILE A 431 -18.40 24.67 -17.47
CA ILE A 431 -18.39 26.00 -16.86
C ILE A 431 -17.83 27.05 -17.83
N LYS A 432 -16.74 26.75 -18.54
CA LYS A 432 -16.18 27.65 -19.57
C LYS A 432 -17.17 27.89 -20.71
N LYS A 433 -17.87 26.85 -21.18
CA LYS A 433 -18.92 26.97 -22.21
C LYS A 433 -20.13 27.77 -21.71
N SER A 434 -20.55 27.62 -20.46
CA SER A 434 -21.66 28.37 -19.88
C SER A 434 -21.36 29.87 -19.73
N LYS A 435 -20.12 30.21 -19.29
CA LYS A 435 -19.65 31.60 -19.20
C LYS A 435 -19.60 32.28 -20.57
N LEU A 436 -19.19 31.57 -21.63
CA LEU A 436 -19.16 32.08 -23.01
C LEU A 436 -20.58 32.30 -23.58
N ARG A 437 -21.56 31.48 -23.16
CA ARG A 437 -22.97 31.69 -23.55
C ARG A 437 -23.68 32.80 -22.77
N GLY A 438 -23.30 33.02 -21.51
CA GLY A 438 -23.86 34.09 -20.66
C GLY A 438 -23.44 35.49 -21.11
N GLY A 439 -22.21 35.65 -21.66
CA GLY A 439 -21.69 36.93 -22.14
C GLY A 439 -22.33 37.42 -23.48
N LYS A 440 -23.03 36.57 -24.23
CA LYS A 440 -23.72 36.96 -25.48
C LYS A 440 -25.17 37.37 -25.32
N ARG A 441 -25.76 37.30 -24.10
CA ARG A 441 -27.14 37.68 -23.83
C ARG A 441 -27.30 39.05 -23.16
N GLY A 442 -26.21 39.82 -23.04
CA GLY A 442 -26.18 41.15 -22.44
C GLY A 442 -25.68 42.24 -23.41
N ARG A 443 -26.02 42.13 -24.71
CA ARG A 443 -25.93 43.25 -25.66
C ARG A 443 -27.20 43.30 -26.50
#